data_b9a3c71f977afd2f42d4a59e366d1903
#
_entry.id   b9a3c71f977afd2f42d4a59e366d1903
#
_cell.length_a   1.000
_cell.length_b   1.000
_cell.length_c   1.000
_cell.angle_alpha   90.00
_cell.angle_beta   90.00
_cell.angle_gamma   90.00
#
_symmetry.space_group_name_H-M   'P 1'
#
loop_
_entity.id
_entity.type
_entity.pdbx_description
1 polymer ?
#
loop_
_entity_poly.entity_id
_entity_poly.type
_entity_poly.pdbx_seq_one_letter_code
_entity_poly.pdbx_strand_id
1 'polypeptide(L)'
;YRLLALPGTVDQDAGEVLPGQSGIDWSVLWDDGSQEGFLTEYDGSGTFNFQPGRGFWAVSKEGVNVASTFATVSLQADTATTIPLHEGWNIISNPFGKPVPWAAVDAANGEQLQPPFGFEGTFAQRDTLASAETGRAFYFLNDQGLEELVIPYPGAPRQADAPEPALAE
;
A
#
# COMPACT_ATOMS: atom_id res chain seq x y z
N TYR A 1 10.12 12.66 -8.74
CA TYR A 1 9.92 11.92 -7.50
C TYR A 1 8.45 11.57 -7.32
N ARG A 2 8.15 10.31 -7.03
CA ARG A 2 6.81 9.88 -6.63
C ARG A 2 6.87 8.71 -5.67
N LEU A 3 5.82 8.55 -4.87
CA LEU A 3 5.56 7.34 -4.12
C LEU A 3 4.84 6.37 -5.06
N LEU A 4 5.43 5.20 -5.29
CA LEU A 4 4.98 4.20 -6.24
C LEU A 4 4.73 2.88 -5.52
N ALA A 5 3.64 2.22 -5.88
CA ALA A 5 3.37 0.82 -5.53
C ALA A 5 2.81 0.12 -6.76
N LEU A 6 2.82 -1.20 -6.75
CA LEU A 6 2.11 -1.99 -7.75
C LEU A 6 0.84 -2.59 -7.14
N PRO A 7 -0.23 -2.70 -7.93
CA PRO A 7 -1.40 -3.43 -7.52
C PRO A 7 -1.10 -4.93 -7.42
N GLY A 8 -1.77 -5.60 -6.51
CA GLY A 8 -1.91 -7.03 -6.57
C GLY A 8 -1.10 -7.87 -5.59
N THR A 9 -1.18 -9.16 -5.84
CA THR A 9 -0.50 -10.22 -5.10
C THR A 9 0.89 -10.50 -5.67
N VAL A 10 1.51 -9.48 -6.26
CA VAL A 10 2.79 -9.61 -6.97
C VAL A 10 3.93 -9.61 -5.96
N ASP A 11 4.88 -10.50 -6.18
CA ASP A 11 6.20 -10.49 -5.55
C ASP A 11 7.23 -10.41 -6.69
N GLN A 12 7.50 -9.19 -7.18
CA GLN A 12 8.38 -8.96 -8.33
C GLN A 12 9.41 -7.89 -8.03
N ASP A 13 10.63 -8.15 -8.43
CA ASP A 13 11.73 -7.21 -8.31
C ASP A 13 11.49 -5.91 -9.12
N ALA A 14 11.87 -4.78 -8.56
CA ALA A 14 11.69 -3.48 -9.21
C ALA A 14 12.40 -3.40 -10.57
N GLY A 15 13.54 -4.07 -10.71
CA GLY A 15 14.29 -4.12 -11.98
C GLY A 15 13.62 -4.95 -13.07
N GLU A 16 12.73 -5.87 -12.71
CA GLU A 16 11.94 -6.64 -13.68
C GLU A 16 10.71 -5.86 -14.16
N VAL A 17 10.21 -4.97 -13.32
CA VAL A 17 8.97 -4.22 -13.55
C VAL A 17 9.21 -2.89 -14.22
N LEU A 18 10.26 -2.17 -13.79
CA LEU A 18 10.55 -0.82 -14.26
C LEU A 18 11.35 -0.88 -15.56
N PRO A 19 10.91 -0.18 -16.63
CA PRO A 19 11.63 -0.15 -17.89
C PRO A 19 12.92 0.65 -17.79
N GLY A 20 13.98 0.18 -18.43
CA GLY A 20 15.28 0.84 -18.45
C GLY A 20 16.25 0.29 -17.41
N GLN A 21 17.30 1.04 -17.11
CA GLN A 21 18.40 0.62 -16.26
C GLN A 21 18.41 1.39 -14.93
N SER A 22 18.51 0.65 -13.82
CA SER A 22 18.68 1.21 -12.48
C SER A 22 19.96 2.07 -12.42
N GLY A 23 19.87 3.19 -11.70
CA GLY A 23 20.97 4.16 -11.56
C GLY A 23 21.20 5.05 -12.80
N ILE A 24 20.59 4.72 -13.95
CA ILE A 24 20.69 5.50 -15.19
C ILE A 24 19.34 6.12 -15.56
N ASP A 25 18.31 5.29 -15.71
CA ASP A 25 16.98 5.72 -16.17
C ASP A 25 16.04 5.94 -15.00
N TRP A 26 16.21 5.16 -13.94
CA TRP A 26 15.43 5.25 -12.71
C TRP A 26 16.25 4.86 -11.48
N SER A 27 15.78 5.28 -10.31
CA SER A 27 16.22 4.78 -9.00
C SER A 27 15.00 4.56 -8.12
N VAL A 28 15.04 3.52 -7.31
CA VAL A 28 14.04 3.17 -6.31
C VAL A 28 14.69 3.17 -4.94
N LEU A 29 14.00 3.79 -3.98
CA LEU A 29 14.48 3.93 -2.61
C LEU A 29 13.43 3.36 -1.66
N TRP A 30 13.88 2.57 -0.72
CA TRP A 30 13.06 2.01 0.36
C TRP A 30 13.42 2.69 1.68
N ASP A 31 12.39 3.01 2.47
CA ASP A 31 12.54 3.54 3.81
C ASP A 31 12.63 2.36 4.80
N ASP A 32 13.76 2.18 5.45
CA ASP A 32 14.01 1.09 6.40
C ASP A 32 13.66 1.47 7.85
N GLY A 33 13.14 2.68 8.08
CA GLY A 33 12.78 3.21 9.38
C GLY A 33 13.96 3.62 10.26
N SER A 34 15.21 3.51 9.78
CA SER A 34 16.39 3.92 10.57
C SER A 34 16.44 5.43 10.74
N GLN A 35 17.08 5.90 11.83
CA GLN A 35 17.19 7.33 12.11
C GLN A 35 18.22 8.04 11.22
N GLU A 36 19.23 7.31 10.74
CA GLU A 36 20.27 7.83 9.88
C GLU A 36 20.39 6.96 8.63
N GLY A 37 20.32 7.61 7.45
CA GLY A 37 20.42 6.89 6.18
C GLY A 37 19.23 5.99 5.87
N PHE A 38 18.07 6.38 6.31
CA PHE A 38 16.80 5.63 6.22
C PHE A 38 16.36 5.27 4.80
N LEU A 39 16.83 5.97 3.79
CA LEU A 39 16.54 5.64 2.39
C LEU A 39 17.66 4.75 1.83
N THR A 40 17.35 3.48 1.67
CA THR A 40 18.22 2.50 1.02
C THR A 40 17.93 2.48 -0.47
N GLU A 41 18.98 2.59 -1.28
CA GLU A 41 18.87 2.58 -2.75
C GLU A 41 18.81 1.13 -3.27
N TYR A 42 18.10 0.95 -4.38
CA TYR A 42 17.95 -0.32 -5.07
C TYR A 42 19.29 -1.02 -5.34
N ASP A 43 19.41 -2.24 -4.87
CA ASP A 43 20.60 -3.09 -4.98
C ASP A 43 20.35 -4.45 -5.66
N GLY A 44 19.11 -4.68 -6.15
CA GLY A 44 18.68 -5.94 -6.74
C GLY A 44 18.32 -7.02 -5.72
N SER A 45 18.26 -6.69 -4.42
CA SER A 45 17.81 -7.63 -3.39
C SER A 45 16.29 -7.75 -3.33
N GLY A 46 15.78 -8.83 -2.74
CA GLY A 46 14.34 -9.03 -2.54
C GLY A 46 13.67 -7.99 -1.63
N THR A 47 14.45 -7.11 -0.99
CA THR A 47 13.92 -5.94 -0.28
C THR A 47 13.14 -5.02 -1.22
N PHE A 48 13.54 -4.96 -2.48
CA PHE A 48 12.94 -4.10 -3.50
C PHE A 48 11.88 -4.79 -4.34
N ASN A 49 11.39 -5.94 -3.88
CA ASN A 49 10.24 -6.57 -4.51
C ASN A 49 8.98 -5.77 -4.21
N PHE A 50 8.21 -5.48 -5.24
CA PHE A 50 6.84 -5.01 -5.08
C PHE A 50 6.01 -6.15 -4.49
N GLN A 51 5.44 -5.88 -3.33
CA GLN A 51 4.58 -6.80 -2.59
C GLN A 51 3.26 -6.10 -2.23
N PRO A 52 2.18 -6.85 -1.96
CA PRO A 52 0.93 -6.24 -1.54
C PRO A 52 1.12 -5.30 -0.36
N GLY A 53 0.69 -4.06 -0.51
CA GLY A 53 0.81 -3.06 0.53
C GLY A 53 2.16 -2.35 0.66
N ARG A 54 3.21 -2.78 -0.06
CA ARG A 54 4.53 -2.14 -0.04
C ARG A 54 4.64 -1.09 -1.14
N GLY A 55 5.21 0.05 -0.79
CA GLY A 55 5.55 1.10 -1.73
C GLY A 55 7.01 1.53 -1.63
N PHE A 56 7.44 2.30 -2.61
CA PHE A 56 8.80 2.84 -2.72
C PHE A 56 8.78 4.29 -3.16
N TRP A 57 9.83 5.03 -2.84
CA TRP A 57 10.20 6.21 -3.59
C TRP A 57 10.73 5.80 -4.95
N ALA A 58 10.21 6.40 -6.00
CA ALA A 58 10.71 6.23 -7.35
C ALA A 58 11.14 7.57 -7.94
N VAL A 59 12.30 7.58 -8.55
CA VAL A 59 12.86 8.68 -9.32
C VAL A 59 13.12 8.17 -10.72
N SER A 60 12.67 8.88 -11.74
CA SER A 60 12.96 8.52 -13.13
C SER A 60 13.21 9.77 -13.96
N LYS A 61 14.05 9.66 -14.98
CA LYS A 61 14.33 10.74 -15.94
C LYS A 61 13.10 11.07 -16.78
N GLU A 62 12.38 10.04 -17.14
CA GLU A 62 11.14 10.13 -17.91
C GLU A 62 9.97 9.54 -17.11
N GLY A 63 8.74 9.76 -17.55
CA GLY A 63 7.58 9.15 -16.92
C GLY A 63 7.68 7.62 -16.96
N VAL A 64 7.57 6.97 -15.79
CA VAL A 64 7.49 5.51 -15.73
C VAL A 64 6.10 5.07 -16.15
N ASN A 65 6.02 4.27 -17.21
CA ASN A 65 4.81 3.59 -17.63
C ASN A 65 5.00 2.08 -17.48
N VAL A 66 4.39 1.50 -16.46
CA VAL A 66 4.38 0.05 -16.26
C VAL A 66 3.19 -0.51 -17.03
N ALA A 67 3.47 -1.04 -18.22
CA ALA A 67 2.46 -1.64 -19.10
C ALA A 67 2.29 -3.13 -18.76
N SER A 68 1.79 -3.43 -17.55
CA SER A 68 1.53 -4.80 -17.11
C SER A 68 0.16 -4.91 -16.45
N THR A 69 -0.45 -6.08 -16.53
CA THR A 69 -1.70 -6.38 -15.82
C THR A 69 -1.38 -7.14 -14.56
N PHE A 70 -1.76 -6.58 -13.43
CA PHE A 70 -1.58 -7.19 -12.11
C PHE A 70 -2.93 -7.56 -11.51
N ALA A 71 -3.01 -8.71 -10.87
CA ALA A 71 -4.20 -9.10 -10.13
C ALA A 71 -4.19 -8.40 -8.76
N THR A 72 -5.24 -7.68 -8.43
CA THR A 72 -5.43 -7.12 -7.07
C THR A 72 -5.81 -8.24 -6.09
N VAL A 73 -5.69 -7.97 -4.79
CA VAL A 73 -6.20 -8.87 -3.75
C VAL A 73 -7.69 -9.08 -3.99
N SER A 74 -8.12 -10.34 -3.89
CA SER A 74 -9.51 -10.71 -4.17
C SER A 74 -10.47 -10.04 -3.18
N LEU A 75 -11.53 -9.44 -3.72
CA LEU A 75 -12.64 -8.90 -2.93
C LEU A 75 -13.70 -9.96 -2.58
N GLN A 76 -13.52 -11.21 -3.01
CA GLN A 76 -14.53 -12.27 -2.79
C GLN A 76 -14.47 -12.88 -1.39
N ALA A 77 -13.33 -12.75 -0.72
CA ALA A 77 -13.11 -13.36 0.59
C ALA A 77 -13.71 -12.56 1.75
N ASP A 78 -14.13 -11.31 1.52
CA ASP A 78 -14.67 -10.39 2.55
C ASP A 78 -13.76 -10.30 3.81
N THR A 79 -12.46 -10.43 3.60
CA THR A 79 -11.44 -10.49 4.65
C THR A 79 -10.51 -9.29 4.54
N ALA A 80 -10.06 -8.81 5.72
CA ALA A 80 -8.97 -7.84 5.79
C ALA A 80 -7.66 -8.44 5.26
N THR A 81 -6.75 -7.57 4.84
CA THR A 81 -5.38 -7.92 4.49
C THR A 81 -4.43 -7.18 5.42
N THR A 82 -3.33 -7.81 5.81
CA THR A 82 -2.31 -7.17 6.64
C THR A 82 -1.11 -6.74 5.79
N ILE A 83 -0.49 -5.63 6.21
CA ILE A 83 0.76 -5.10 5.64
C ILE A 83 1.79 -5.14 6.74
N PRO A 84 2.95 -5.79 6.57
CA PRO A 84 4.04 -5.75 7.54
C PRO A 84 4.56 -4.32 7.73
N LEU A 85 4.82 -3.94 8.96
CA LEU A 85 5.36 -2.63 9.34
C LEU A 85 6.66 -2.79 10.11
N HIS A 86 7.49 -1.76 10.05
CA HIS A 86 8.57 -1.50 11.01
C HIS A 86 8.25 -0.25 11.83
N GLU A 87 8.99 -0.02 12.90
CA GLU A 87 8.87 1.21 13.69
C GLU A 87 9.24 2.43 12.85
N GLY A 88 8.58 3.56 13.08
CA GLY A 88 8.83 4.81 12.35
C GLY A 88 8.09 4.89 11.03
N TRP A 89 8.72 5.53 10.04
CA TRP A 89 8.11 5.79 8.75
C TRP A 89 8.09 4.58 7.84
N ASN A 90 6.94 4.29 7.26
CA ASN A 90 6.72 3.21 6.32
C ASN A 90 6.13 3.76 5.01
N ILE A 91 6.47 3.17 3.87
CA ILE A 91 5.82 3.46 2.60
C ILE A 91 4.83 2.34 2.31
N ILE A 92 3.56 2.64 2.49
CA ILE A 92 2.46 1.68 2.37
C ILE A 92 1.63 1.94 1.12
N SER A 93 0.86 0.95 0.70
CA SER A 93 -0.14 1.09 -0.36
C SER A 93 -1.40 0.28 -0.03
N ASN A 94 -2.50 0.63 -0.70
CA ASN A 94 -3.72 -0.15 -0.61
C ASN A 94 -3.59 -1.41 -1.49
N PRO A 95 -3.75 -2.62 -0.94
CA PRO A 95 -3.67 -3.85 -1.73
C PRO A 95 -4.94 -4.14 -2.55
N PHE A 96 -6.06 -3.45 -2.25
CA PHE A 96 -7.35 -3.71 -2.90
C PHE A 96 -7.57 -2.85 -4.15
N GLY A 97 -8.31 -3.36 -5.11
CA GLY A 97 -8.76 -2.63 -6.30
C GLY A 97 -9.86 -1.59 -6.04
N LYS A 98 -10.16 -1.27 -4.78
CA LYS A 98 -11.08 -0.21 -4.37
C LYS A 98 -10.44 0.67 -3.31
N PRO A 99 -10.76 1.97 -3.26
CA PRO A 99 -10.26 2.85 -2.21
C PRO A 99 -10.77 2.43 -0.83
N VAL A 100 -9.93 2.61 0.19
CA VAL A 100 -10.25 2.32 1.60
C VAL A 100 -10.18 3.62 2.38
N PRO A 101 -11.27 4.07 3.04
CA PRO A 101 -11.25 5.22 3.92
C PRO A 101 -10.29 5.00 5.09
N TRP A 102 -9.47 6.02 5.41
CA TRP A 102 -8.51 5.88 6.52
C TRP A 102 -9.20 5.63 7.86
N ALA A 103 -10.35 6.24 8.10
CA ALA A 103 -11.13 6.00 9.30
C ALA A 103 -11.49 4.50 9.51
N ALA A 104 -11.66 3.74 8.42
CA ALA A 104 -11.89 2.30 8.52
C ALA A 104 -10.59 1.54 8.85
N VAL A 105 -9.44 1.99 8.33
CA VAL A 105 -8.13 1.45 8.69
C VAL A 105 -7.83 1.73 10.16
N ASP A 106 -8.01 2.97 10.60
CA ASP A 106 -7.78 3.39 11.98
C ASP A 106 -8.65 2.59 12.95
N ALA A 107 -9.95 2.45 12.68
CA ALA A 107 -10.86 1.64 13.49
C ALA A 107 -10.44 0.15 13.56
N ALA A 108 -9.90 -0.41 12.49
CA ALA A 108 -9.42 -1.79 12.47
C ALA A 108 -8.10 -2.00 13.25
N ASN A 109 -7.39 -0.92 13.59
CA ASN A 109 -6.08 -0.94 14.25
C ASN A 109 -6.06 -0.22 15.62
N GLY A 110 -7.22 0.04 16.23
CA GLY A 110 -7.30 0.55 17.59
C GLY A 110 -7.60 2.04 17.76
N GLU A 111 -7.96 2.75 16.68
CA GLU A 111 -8.45 4.15 16.70
C GLU A 111 -7.44 5.18 17.25
N GLN A 112 -6.16 5.05 16.90
CA GLN A 112 -5.09 5.96 17.35
C GLN A 112 -4.07 6.29 16.27
N LEU A 113 -4.35 5.93 15.01
CA LEU A 113 -3.40 6.09 13.93
C LEU A 113 -3.49 7.47 13.27
N GLN A 114 -2.33 8.09 13.05
CA GLN A 114 -2.27 9.30 12.24
C GLN A 114 -2.58 9.01 10.76
N PRO A 115 -3.33 9.89 10.07
CA PRO A 115 -3.55 9.72 8.64
C PRO A 115 -2.25 9.73 7.86
N PRO A 116 -2.12 8.89 6.80
CA PRO A 116 -0.93 8.83 5.98
C PRO A 116 -0.78 10.07 5.10
N PHE A 117 0.41 10.26 4.57
CA PHE A 117 0.74 11.36 3.67
C PHE A 117 0.90 10.85 2.24
N GLY A 118 0.20 11.48 1.30
CA GLY A 118 0.49 11.35 -0.13
C GLY A 118 1.49 12.43 -0.57
N PHE A 119 2.19 12.17 -1.67
CA PHE A 119 3.13 13.12 -2.28
C PHE A 119 2.74 13.44 -3.72
N GLU A 120 2.47 14.72 -3.98
CA GLU A 120 2.21 15.30 -5.30
C GLU A 120 3.00 16.60 -5.45
N GLY A 121 4.35 16.48 -5.32
CA GLY A 121 5.26 17.63 -5.23
C GLY A 121 5.38 18.21 -3.82
N THR A 122 4.35 18.06 -2.99
CA THR A 122 4.33 18.36 -1.56
C THR A 122 3.63 17.24 -0.81
N PHE A 123 3.97 17.07 0.47
CA PHE A 123 3.25 16.13 1.33
C PHE A 123 1.93 16.72 1.78
N ALA A 124 0.88 15.92 1.72
CA ALA A 124 -0.43 16.24 2.28
C ALA A 124 -1.06 15.00 2.91
N GLN A 125 -1.68 15.16 4.06
CA GLN A 125 -2.45 14.09 4.69
C GLN A 125 -3.58 13.62 3.78
N ARG A 126 -3.86 12.33 3.84
CA ARG A 126 -4.91 11.67 3.06
C ARG A 126 -5.87 10.95 3.99
N ASP A 127 -7.14 11.13 3.77
CA ASP A 127 -8.24 10.47 4.48
C ASP A 127 -8.67 9.15 3.80
N THR A 128 -8.00 8.79 2.72
CA THR A 128 -8.35 7.61 1.91
C THR A 128 -7.10 7.03 1.27
N LEU A 129 -6.91 5.74 1.41
CA LEU A 129 -5.96 4.98 0.61
C LEU A 129 -6.57 4.75 -0.78
N ALA A 130 -5.98 5.34 -1.81
CA ALA A 130 -6.43 5.17 -3.18
C ALA A 130 -6.40 3.69 -3.59
N SER A 131 -7.24 3.30 -4.56
CA SER A 131 -7.22 1.96 -5.15
C SER A 131 -5.81 1.55 -5.60
N ALA A 132 -5.45 0.29 -5.41
CA ALA A 132 -4.21 -0.32 -5.88
C ALA A 132 -3.94 -0.04 -7.38
N GLU A 133 -4.99 0.01 -8.20
CA GLU A 133 -4.90 0.29 -9.63
C GLU A 133 -4.30 1.66 -9.98
N THR A 134 -4.29 2.57 -9.01
CA THR A 134 -3.67 3.90 -9.18
C THR A 134 -2.15 3.89 -9.11
N GLY A 135 -1.54 2.81 -8.61
CA GLY A 135 -0.11 2.72 -8.36
C GLY A 135 0.41 3.70 -7.29
N ARG A 136 -0.47 4.26 -6.47
CA ARG A 136 -0.11 5.23 -5.43
C ARG A 136 0.32 4.54 -4.15
N ALA A 137 1.40 5.05 -3.57
CA ALA A 137 1.81 4.73 -2.21
C ALA A 137 1.74 5.97 -1.32
N PHE A 138 1.86 5.74 -0.02
CA PHE A 138 1.68 6.75 1.02
C PHE A 138 2.74 6.58 2.09
N TYR A 139 3.21 7.66 2.68
CA TYR A 139 3.99 7.64 3.91
C TYR A 139 3.07 7.51 5.12
N PHE A 140 3.35 6.53 5.95
CA PHE A 140 2.64 6.26 7.20
C PHE A 140 3.63 6.22 8.36
N LEU A 141 3.35 6.96 9.42
CA LEU A 141 4.13 6.93 10.65
C LEU A 141 3.57 5.87 11.60
N ASN A 142 4.32 4.81 11.82
CA ASN A 142 4.03 3.80 12.82
C ASN A 142 4.66 4.21 14.17
N ASP A 143 3.99 5.09 14.89
CA ASP A 143 4.38 5.56 16.22
C ASP A 143 3.80 4.70 17.36
N GLN A 144 2.91 3.78 17.02
CA GLN A 144 2.29 2.84 17.96
C GLN A 144 3.07 1.50 18.07
N GLY A 145 4.10 1.29 17.25
CA GLY A 145 4.89 0.07 17.25
C GLY A 145 4.12 -1.17 16.77
N LEU A 146 3.20 -0.99 15.83
CA LEU A 146 2.48 -2.10 15.23
C LEU A 146 3.45 -2.98 14.40
N GLU A 147 3.33 -4.29 14.50
CA GLU A 147 4.04 -5.23 13.63
C GLU A 147 3.38 -5.33 12.24
N GLU A 148 2.08 -5.10 12.18
CA GLU A 148 1.26 -5.18 10.96
C GLU A 148 0.19 -4.09 10.96
N LEU A 149 -0.15 -3.59 9.77
CA LEU A 149 -1.30 -2.71 9.54
C LEU A 149 -2.43 -3.52 8.91
N VAL A 150 -3.56 -3.60 9.57
CA VAL A 150 -4.77 -4.24 9.05
C VAL A 150 -5.47 -3.28 8.10
N ILE A 151 -5.59 -3.66 6.83
CA ILE A 151 -6.42 -2.97 5.84
C ILE A 151 -7.74 -3.71 5.72
N PRO A 152 -8.86 -3.12 6.18
CA PRO A 152 -10.15 -3.77 6.16
C PRO A 152 -10.68 -3.93 4.73
N TYR A 153 -11.55 -4.90 4.53
CA TYR A 153 -12.24 -5.09 3.27
C TYR A 153 -13.02 -3.83 2.86
N PRO A 154 -12.83 -3.30 1.64
CA PRO A 154 -13.43 -2.02 1.22
C PRO A 154 -14.91 -2.13 0.79
N GLY A 155 -15.60 -3.16 1.19
CA GLY A 155 -17.03 -3.35 0.98
C GLY A 155 -17.86 -3.00 2.22
N ALA A 156 -19.16 -2.78 2.06
CA ALA A 156 -20.05 -2.77 3.20
C ALA A 156 -20.00 -4.16 3.86
N PRO A 157 -19.95 -4.26 5.20
CA PRO A 157 -20.08 -5.55 5.87
C PRO A 157 -21.36 -6.21 5.36
N ARG A 158 -21.28 -7.49 4.97
CA ARG A 158 -22.49 -8.25 4.69
C ARG A 158 -23.39 -8.11 5.90
N GLN A 159 -24.55 -7.52 5.70
CA GLN A 159 -25.60 -7.55 6.72
C GLN A 159 -25.83 -9.03 6.99
N ALA A 160 -25.52 -9.49 8.20
CA ALA A 160 -25.82 -10.85 8.60
C ALA A 160 -27.29 -11.12 8.21
N ASP A 161 -27.53 -12.18 7.46
CA ASP A 161 -28.84 -12.51 6.91
C ASP A 161 -29.90 -12.25 7.98
N ALA A 162 -30.80 -11.32 7.70
CA ALA A 162 -31.96 -11.11 8.54
C ALA A 162 -32.66 -12.47 8.60
N PRO A 163 -33.05 -12.97 9.78
CA PRO A 163 -33.72 -14.24 9.89
C PRO A 163 -34.93 -14.24 8.96
N GLU A 164 -34.99 -15.26 8.10
CA GLU A 164 -36.09 -15.45 7.16
C GLU A 164 -37.41 -15.39 7.93
N PRO A 165 -38.38 -14.56 7.51
CA PRO A 165 -39.64 -14.48 8.21
C PRO A 165 -40.29 -15.88 8.23
N ALA A 166 -40.52 -16.41 9.41
CA ALA A 166 -41.21 -17.69 9.57
C ALA A 166 -42.53 -17.65 8.80
N LEU A 167 -42.65 -18.52 7.81
CA LEU A 167 -43.91 -18.74 7.13
C LEU A 167 -44.96 -19.16 8.20
N ALA A 168 -45.93 -18.29 8.43
CA ALA A 168 -47.07 -18.62 9.25
C ALA A 168 -47.91 -19.67 8.47
N GLU A 169 -48.14 -20.83 9.09
CA GLU A 169 -49.12 -21.82 8.64
C GLU A 169 -50.55 -21.31 8.82
#